data_70ad296fe4c236f23484887be308e912
#
_entry.id   70ad296fe4c236f23484887be308e912
#
_cell.length_a   1.000
_cell.length_b   1.000
_cell.length_c   1.000
_cell.angle_alpha   90.00
_cell.angle_beta   90.00
_cell.angle_gamma   90.00
#
_symmetry.space_group_name_H-M   'P 1'
#
loop_
_entity.id
_entity.type
_entity.pdbx_description
1 polymer ?
#
loop_
_entity_poly.entity_id
_entity_poly.type
_entity_poly.pdbx_seq_one_letter_code
_entity_poly.pdbx_strand_id
1 'polypeptide(L)'
;IIIRSATLLGLALFFLSYCTTETGAQLDGEELSKTYCIGCHAYPEPEDLPKHLWESTILPRMGHFLGFYASANERLSLIEQNQGGQLVEEAAIYPKQPLLDSSEWLAIQEYYLNAAPDSLKLPAFAAADTISQFEVEIPDYFMSPPAATMVKIKEQGGFYLGDANQ
;
A
#
# COMPACT_ATOMS: atom_id res chain seq x y z
N ILE A 1 -39.89 11.29 57.31
CA ILE A 1 -39.79 10.14 56.38
C ILE A 1 -39.75 10.61 54.93
N ILE A 2 -40.48 11.68 54.53
CA ILE A 2 -40.62 12.20 53.14
C ILE A 2 -39.29 12.82 52.60
N ILE A 3 -38.48 13.48 53.45
CA ILE A 3 -37.23 14.14 53.06
C ILE A 3 -36.11 13.15 52.71
N ARG A 4 -36.06 11.99 53.33
CA ARG A 4 -35.04 10.95 53.04
C ARG A 4 -35.25 10.23 51.71
N SER A 5 -36.51 10.13 51.22
CA SER A 5 -36.84 9.52 49.92
C SER A 5 -36.47 10.41 48.72
N ALA A 6 -36.58 11.74 48.89
CA ALA A 6 -36.25 12.68 47.81
C ALA A 6 -34.74 12.76 47.50
N THR A 7 -33.89 12.64 48.53
CA THR A 7 -32.43 12.64 48.37
C THR A 7 -31.90 11.35 47.71
N LEU A 8 -32.51 10.19 47.96
CA LEU A 8 -32.14 8.93 47.33
C LEU A 8 -32.56 8.89 45.86
N LEU A 9 -33.70 9.47 45.50
CA LEU A 9 -34.19 9.58 44.12
C LEU A 9 -33.30 10.53 43.28
N GLY A 10 -32.84 11.66 43.88
CA GLY A 10 -31.92 12.58 43.22
C GLY A 10 -30.54 11.97 42.95
N LEU A 11 -30.03 11.15 43.87
CA LEU A 11 -28.76 10.46 43.69
C LEU A 11 -28.81 9.38 42.59
N ALA A 12 -29.94 8.67 42.49
CA ALA A 12 -30.14 7.65 41.43
C ALA A 12 -30.23 8.26 40.03
N LEU A 13 -30.81 9.45 39.90
CA LEU A 13 -30.87 10.17 38.61
C LEU A 13 -29.53 10.71 38.15
N PHE A 14 -28.60 10.99 39.07
CA PHE A 14 -27.26 11.49 38.73
C PHE A 14 -26.35 10.39 38.15
N PHE A 15 -26.57 9.13 38.50
CA PHE A 15 -25.82 8.01 37.94
C PHE A 15 -26.29 7.56 36.55
N LEU A 16 -27.50 7.91 36.13
CA LEU A 16 -28.02 7.57 34.81
C LEU A 16 -27.57 8.55 33.69
N SER A 17 -26.99 9.68 34.07
CA SER A 17 -26.53 10.70 33.10
C SER A 17 -25.08 10.45 32.62
N TYR A 18 -24.40 9.41 33.07
CA TYR A 18 -23.00 9.14 32.73
C TYR A 18 -22.81 8.08 31.64
N CYS A 19 -23.88 7.72 30.91
CA CYS A 19 -23.73 7.09 29.60
C CYS A 19 -23.50 8.18 28.56
N THR A 20 -22.30 8.75 28.53
CA THR A 20 -21.80 9.37 27.32
C THR A 20 -21.67 8.25 26.30
N THR A 21 -22.51 8.25 25.28
CA THR A 21 -22.24 7.57 24.02
C THR A 21 -20.87 8.10 23.60
N GLU A 22 -19.82 7.29 23.73
CA GLU A 22 -18.61 7.52 22.98
C GLU A 22 -19.08 7.50 21.52
N THR A 23 -19.21 8.67 20.93
CA THR A 23 -19.24 8.81 19.49
C THR A 23 -17.91 8.23 19.08
N GLY A 24 -17.93 7.00 18.54
CA GLY A 24 -16.72 6.32 18.10
C GLY A 24 -15.94 7.33 17.27
N ALA A 25 -14.73 7.67 17.71
CA ALA A 25 -13.87 8.59 17.00
C ALA A 25 -13.79 8.04 15.56
N GLN A 26 -14.24 8.81 14.59
CA GLN A 26 -14.17 8.41 13.20
C GLN A 26 -12.68 8.26 12.88
N LEU A 27 -12.29 7.07 12.46
CA LEU A 27 -10.90 6.78 12.11
C LEU A 27 -10.51 7.67 10.93
N ASP A 28 -9.41 8.40 11.06
CA ASP A 28 -8.86 9.21 9.99
C ASP A 28 -7.98 8.33 9.09
N GLY A 29 -8.54 7.93 7.94
CA GLY A 29 -7.85 7.08 6.97
C GLY A 29 -6.61 7.72 6.36
N GLU A 30 -6.58 9.06 6.24
CA GLU A 30 -5.41 9.80 5.78
C GLU A 30 -4.26 9.72 6.80
N GLU A 31 -4.53 10.00 8.07
CA GLU A 31 -3.53 9.93 9.14
C GLU A 31 -3.00 8.51 9.31
N LEU A 32 -3.90 7.51 9.29
CA LEU A 32 -3.54 6.11 9.34
C LEU A 32 -2.66 5.71 8.15
N SER A 33 -3.03 6.12 6.93
CA SER A 33 -2.22 5.81 5.74
C SER A 33 -0.82 6.43 5.82
N LYS A 34 -0.70 7.66 6.28
CA LYS A 34 0.60 8.31 6.53
C LYS A 34 1.42 7.56 7.57
N THR A 35 0.77 7.00 8.59
CA THR A 35 1.46 6.23 9.62
C THR A 35 2.02 4.91 9.10
N TYR A 36 1.24 4.16 8.33
CA TYR A 36 1.59 2.79 7.94
C TYR A 36 2.28 2.70 6.57
N CYS A 37 2.03 3.62 5.63
CA CYS A 37 2.57 3.51 4.27
C CYS A 37 4.00 4.07 4.12
N ILE A 38 4.40 5.06 4.91
CA ILE A 38 5.73 5.70 4.79
C ILE A 38 6.89 4.82 5.28
N GLY A 39 6.61 3.72 5.94
CA GLY A 39 7.64 2.84 6.50
C GLY A 39 8.51 2.13 5.45
N CYS A 40 8.03 2.00 4.20
CA CYS A 40 8.70 1.23 3.15
C CYS A 40 9.12 2.08 1.94
N HIS A 41 8.37 3.13 1.61
CA HIS A 41 8.63 4.00 0.46
C HIS A 41 8.07 5.41 0.71
N ALA A 42 8.31 6.35 -0.21
CA ALA A 42 7.68 7.66 -0.17
C ALA A 42 6.15 7.53 -0.15
N TYR A 43 5.49 8.42 0.59
CA TYR A 43 4.03 8.38 0.69
C TYR A 43 3.39 8.48 -0.70
N PRO A 44 2.55 7.53 -1.09
CA PRO A 44 1.85 7.60 -2.36
C PRO A 44 0.55 8.40 -2.15
N GLU A 45 0.41 9.49 -2.89
CA GLU A 45 -0.80 10.29 -2.84
C GLU A 45 -1.94 9.58 -3.59
N PRO A 46 -3.21 9.69 -3.15
CA PRO A 46 -4.33 9.09 -3.86
C PRO A 46 -4.44 9.53 -5.33
N GLU A 47 -4.02 10.77 -5.64
CA GLU A 47 -4.05 11.35 -6.98
C GLU A 47 -3.01 10.74 -7.93
N ASP A 48 -2.02 10.00 -7.44
CA ASP A 48 -0.97 9.40 -8.26
C ASP A 48 -1.51 8.32 -9.20
N LEU A 49 -2.62 7.68 -8.85
CA LEU A 49 -3.22 6.60 -9.62
C LEU A 49 -4.75 6.73 -9.71
N PRO A 50 -5.36 6.23 -10.80
CA PRO A 50 -6.81 6.14 -10.90
C PRO A 50 -7.41 5.20 -9.84
N LYS A 51 -8.60 5.52 -9.36
CA LYS A 51 -9.35 4.76 -8.35
C LYS A 51 -9.36 3.24 -8.61
N HIS A 52 -9.61 2.82 -9.85
CA HIS A 52 -9.69 1.40 -10.17
C HIS A 52 -8.37 0.64 -9.96
N LEU A 53 -7.21 1.30 -10.09
CA LEU A 53 -5.90 0.69 -9.80
C LEU A 53 -5.66 0.58 -8.30
N TRP A 54 -6.08 1.58 -7.53
CA TRP A 54 -6.06 1.48 -6.08
C TRP A 54 -6.89 0.30 -5.60
N GLU A 55 -8.15 0.20 -6.06
CA GLU A 55 -9.10 -0.81 -5.64
C GLU A 55 -8.67 -2.24 -6.04
N SER A 56 -8.29 -2.44 -7.29
CA SER A 56 -8.07 -3.78 -7.84
C SER A 56 -6.65 -4.30 -7.69
N THR A 57 -5.67 -3.43 -7.45
CA THR A 57 -4.26 -3.82 -7.51
C THR A 57 -3.45 -3.35 -6.32
N ILE A 58 -3.42 -2.05 -6.04
CA ILE A 58 -2.47 -1.49 -5.08
C ILE A 58 -2.89 -1.81 -3.65
N LEU A 59 -4.11 -1.45 -3.24
CA LEU A 59 -4.57 -1.70 -1.87
C LEU A 59 -4.58 -3.19 -1.50
N PRO A 60 -5.03 -4.13 -2.35
CA PRO A 60 -4.89 -5.55 -2.05
C PRO A 60 -3.43 -5.98 -1.81
N ARG A 61 -2.49 -5.51 -2.63
CA ARG A 61 -1.06 -5.82 -2.43
C ARG A 61 -0.48 -5.18 -1.17
N MET A 62 -0.83 -3.92 -0.88
CA MET A 62 -0.42 -3.27 0.36
C MET A 62 -0.98 -3.99 1.58
N GLY A 63 -2.22 -4.48 1.48
CA GLY A 63 -2.83 -5.34 2.51
C GLY A 63 -1.96 -6.54 2.86
N HIS A 64 -1.34 -7.21 1.88
CA HIS A 64 -0.44 -8.33 2.14
C HIS A 64 0.79 -7.93 3.00
N PHE A 65 1.39 -6.77 2.74
CA PHE A 65 2.51 -6.25 3.55
C PHE A 65 2.08 -5.80 4.95
N LEU A 66 0.80 -5.54 5.13
CA LEU A 66 0.21 -5.20 6.44
C LEU A 66 -0.41 -6.41 7.16
N GLY A 67 -0.32 -7.61 6.58
CA GLY A 67 -0.78 -8.85 7.20
C GLY A 67 -2.24 -9.21 6.92
N PHE A 68 -2.87 -8.59 5.92
CA PHE A 68 -4.24 -8.91 5.50
C PHE A 68 -4.23 -9.88 4.31
N TYR A 69 -4.78 -11.05 4.53
CA TYR A 69 -4.89 -12.13 3.53
C TYR A 69 -6.31 -12.71 3.55
N ALA A 70 -6.81 -13.13 2.40
CA ALA A 70 -8.07 -13.87 2.34
C ALA A 70 -7.95 -15.26 2.99
N SER A 71 -6.74 -15.83 3.03
CA SER A 71 -6.48 -17.13 3.67
C SER A 71 -5.00 -17.31 4.01
N ALA A 72 -4.69 -18.26 4.89
CA ALA A 72 -3.33 -18.66 5.19
C ALA A 72 -2.58 -19.18 3.93
N ASN A 73 -3.29 -19.82 3.01
CA ASN A 73 -2.71 -20.33 1.77
C ASN A 73 -2.31 -19.18 0.83
N GLU A 74 -3.04 -18.07 0.82
CA GLU A 74 -2.68 -16.90 0.05
C GLU A 74 -1.34 -16.34 0.52
N ARG A 75 -1.14 -16.15 1.83
CA ARG A 75 0.14 -15.71 2.37
C ARG A 75 1.28 -16.64 1.94
N LEU A 76 1.09 -17.96 2.03
CA LEU A 76 2.11 -18.93 1.65
C LEU A 76 2.43 -18.89 0.15
N SER A 77 1.46 -18.55 -0.70
CA SER A 77 1.65 -18.43 -2.15
C SER A 77 2.51 -17.23 -2.55
N LEU A 78 2.66 -16.24 -1.68
CA LEU A 78 3.51 -15.06 -1.89
C LEU A 78 5.00 -15.34 -1.58
N ILE A 79 5.31 -16.49 -0.98
CA ILE A 79 6.65 -16.85 -0.53
C ILE A 79 7.17 -18.02 -1.36
N GLU A 80 8.24 -17.80 -2.10
CA GLU A 80 8.87 -18.83 -2.91
C GLU A 80 9.45 -19.95 -2.04
N GLN A 81 9.41 -21.18 -2.57
CA GLN A 81 9.94 -22.38 -1.87
C GLN A 81 11.44 -22.57 -2.16
N ASN A 82 12.23 -21.52 -1.89
CA ASN A 82 13.67 -21.50 -2.10
C ASN A 82 14.37 -20.64 -1.00
N GLN A 83 15.70 -20.46 -1.13
CA GLN A 83 16.46 -19.62 -0.19
C GLN A 83 15.97 -18.16 -0.14
N GLY A 84 15.52 -17.59 -1.27
CA GLY A 84 14.95 -16.25 -1.32
C GLY A 84 13.69 -16.15 -0.48
N GLY A 85 12.79 -17.14 -0.57
CA GLY A 85 11.59 -17.21 0.25
C GLY A 85 11.88 -17.35 1.75
N GLN A 86 12.96 -18.06 2.13
CA GLN A 86 13.39 -18.13 3.53
C GLN A 86 13.79 -16.74 4.07
N LEU A 87 14.54 -15.96 3.28
CA LEU A 87 14.90 -14.59 3.65
C LEU A 87 13.68 -13.67 3.77
N VAL A 88 12.70 -13.82 2.89
CA VAL A 88 11.42 -13.10 2.96
C VAL A 88 10.64 -13.43 4.24
N GLU A 89 10.62 -14.70 4.64
CA GLU A 89 9.98 -15.16 5.86
C GLU A 89 10.72 -14.67 7.11
N GLU A 90 12.06 -14.76 7.14
CA GLU A 90 12.92 -14.28 8.24
C GLU A 90 12.79 -12.76 8.43
N ALA A 91 12.72 -12.02 7.33
CA ALA A 91 12.52 -10.56 7.35
C ALA A 91 11.08 -10.14 7.65
N ALA A 92 10.15 -11.09 7.81
CA ALA A 92 8.73 -10.85 8.06
C ALA A 92 8.09 -9.88 7.05
N ILE A 93 8.51 -9.94 5.78
CA ILE A 93 7.97 -9.07 4.70
C ILE A 93 6.45 -9.24 4.58
N TYR A 94 5.95 -10.45 4.76
CA TYR A 94 4.54 -10.78 4.83
C TYR A 94 4.18 -11.20 6.27
N PRO A 95 3.73 -10.27 7.13
CA PRO A 95 3.48 -10.55 8.55
C PRO A 95 2.45 -11.65 8.74
N LYS A 96 2.63 -12.49 9.77
CA LYS A 96 1.69 -13.57 10.12
C LYS A 96 0.41 -13.07 10.79
N GLN A 97 0.47 -11.86 11.34
CA GLN A 97 -0.63 -11.19 12.02
C GLN A 97 -0.76 -9.77 11.45
N PRO A 98 -1.97 -9.22 11.36
CA PRO A 98 -2.17 -7.84 10.95
C PRO A 98 -1.38 -6.85 11.83
N LEU A 99 -0.81 -5.83 11.20
CA LEU A 99 -0.09 -4.75 11.87
C LEU A 99 -1.01 -3.65 12.41
N LEU A 100 -2.27 -3.65 11.99
CA LEU A 100 -3.31 -2.70 12.37
C LEU A 100 -4.66 -3.42 12.41
N ASP A 101 -5.68 -2.79 13.00
CA ASP A 101 -7.01 -3.38 13.07
C ASP A 101 -7.72 -3.36 11.71
N SER A 102 -8.67 -4.29 11.52
CA SER A 102 -9.45 -4.35 10.27
C SER A 102 -10.26 -3.08 10.00
N SER A 103 -10.70 -2.38 11.04
CA SER A 103 -11.39 -1.09 10.93
C SER A 103 -10.46 0.02 10.49
N GLU A 104 -9.22 0.03 10.95
CA GLU A 104 -8.18 0.97 10.52
C GLU A 104 -7.80 0.72 9.05
N TRP A 105 -7.62 -0.56 8.67
CA TRP A 105 -7.37 -0.92 7.30
C TRP A 105 -8.51 -0.50 6.36
N LEU A 106 -9.75 -0.69 6.77
CA LEU A 106 -10.91 -0.25 6.00
C LEU A 106 -10.94 1.28 5.85
N ALA A 107 -10.64 2.03 6.91
CA ALA A 107 -10.57 3.48 6.85
C ALA A 107 -9.50 3.99 5.86
N ILE A 108 -8.33 3.33 5.81
CA ILE A 108 -7.28 3.62 4.81
C ILE A 108 -7.82 3.35 3.39
N GLN A 109 -8.46 2.20 3.17
CA GLN A 109 -9.02 1.87 1.86
C GLN A 109 -10.07 2.89 1.42
N GLU A 110 -11.00 3.25 2.29
CA GLU A 110 -12.02 4.25 2.02
C GLU A 110 -11.44 5.62 1.70
N TYR A 111 -10.38 6.04 2.41
CA TYR A 111 -9.67 7.27 2.12
C TYR A 111 -9.14 7.29 0.69
N TYR A 112 -8.36 6.28 0.30
CA TYR A 112 -7.82 6.20 -1.06
C TYR A 112 -8.91 6.15 -2.13
N LEU A 113 -9.93 5.33 -1.93
CA LEU A 113 -11.01 5.17 -2.90
C LEU A 113 -11.91 6.41 -3.03
N ASN A 114 -11.99 7.23 -2.00
CA ASN A 114 -12.74 8.48 -2.05
C ASN A 114 -11.94 9.65 -2.62
N ALA A 115 -10.62 9.70 -2.37
CA ALA A 115 -9.75 10.77 -2.80
C ALA A 115 -9.17 10.56 -4.21
N ALA A 116 -8.98 9.31 -4.63
CA ALA A 116 -8.40 9.00 -5.94
C ALA A 116 -9.30 9.44 -7.11
N PRO A 117 -8.73 9.99 -8.19
CA PRO A 117 -9.47 10.36 -9.39
C PRO A 117 -9.93 9.14 -10.18
N ASP A 118 -11.01 9.27 -10.93
CA ASP A 118 -11.46 8.20 -11.84
C ASP A 118 -10.46 7.96 -12.99
N SER A 119 -9.76 9.02 -13.42
CA SER A 119 -8.73 8.97 -14.47
C SER A 119 -7.68 10.04 -14.27
N LEU A 120 -6.43 9.74 -14.65
CA LEU A 120 -5.36 10.73 -14.64
C LEU A 120 -5.48 11.70 -15.80
N LYS A 121 -5.28 12.98 -15.51
CA LYS A 121 -5.13 14.01 -16.53
C LYS A 121 -3.66 14.04 -16.97
N LEU A 122 -3.31 13.26 -17.97
CA LEU A 122 -1.96 13.29 -18.51
C LEU A 122 -1.78 14.56 -19.34
N PRO A 123 -0.62 15.24 -19.23
CA PRO A 123 -0.30 16.34 -20.13
C PRO A 123 -0.25 15.82 -21.58
N ALA A 124 -0.72 16.63 -22.51
CA ALA A 124 -0.58 16.31 -23.93
C ALA A 124 0.91 16.36 -24.29
N PHE A 125 1.52 15.21 -24.52
CA PHE A 125 2.85 15.14 -25.09
C PHE A 125 2.74 15.21 -26.62
N ALA A 126 3.34 16.23 -27.22
CA ALA A 126 3.66 16.17 -28.63
C ALA A 126 4.79 15.14 -28.78
N ALA A 127 4.45 13.96 -29.30
CA ALA A 127 5.48 12.98 -29.65
C ALA A 127 6.34 13.61 -30.76
N ALA A 128 7.65 13.71 -30.53
CA ALA A 128 8.56 14.05 -31.62
C ALA A 128 8.64 12.83 -32.56
N ASP A 129 8.50 13.05 -33.87
CA ASP A 129 8.58 12.00 -34.88
C ASP A 129 9.95 11.29 -34.87
N THR A 130 10.98 11.98 -34.36
CA THR A 130 12.34 11.46 -34.24
C THR A 130 12.99 11.97 -32.96
N ILE A 131 13.78 11.12 -32.30
CA ILE A 131 14.65 11.49 -31.18
C ILE A 131 16.04 11.72 -31.77
N SER A 132 16.34 12.96 -32.17
CA SER A 132 17.60 13.31 -32.84
C SER A 132 18.85 13.24 -31.94
N GLN A 133 18.66 13.11 -30.62
CA GLN A 133 19.76 12.98 -29.66
C GLN A 133 20.31 11.56 -29.53
N PHE A 134 19.63 10.58 -30.12
CA PHE A 134 20.00 9.18 -30.01
C PHE A 134 20.12 8.54 -31.39
N GLU A 135 21.17 7.75 -31.55
CA GLU A 135 21.34 6.83 -32.66
C GLU A 135 21.02 5.41 -32.17
N VAL A 136 20.22 4.67 -32.93
CA VAL A 136 19.88 3.29 -32.59
C VAL A 136 20.89 2.37 -33.25
N GLU A 137 21.76 1.75 -32.44
CA GLU A 137 22.71 0.76 -32.87
C GLU A 137 22.15 -0.63 -32.54
N ILE A 138 21.99 -1.48 -33.57
CA ILE A 138 21.54 -2.87 -33.40
C ILE A 138 22.78 -3.74 -33.29
N PRO A 139 23.01 -4.42 -32.15
CA PRO A 139 24.18 -5.27 -32.00
C PRO A 139 24.14 -6.50 -32.91
N ASP A 140 25.30 -6.98 -33.31
CA ASP A 140 25.44 -8.17 -34.15
C ASP A 140 25.04 -9.48 -33.43
N TYR A 141 24.89 -9.46 -32.12
CA TYR A 141 24.43 -10.59 -31.34
C TYR A 141 22.97 -10.38 -30.88
N PHE A 142 22.26 -11.46 -30.76
CA PHE A 142 20.85 -11.46 -30.41
C PHE A 142 20.57 -12.46 -29.30
N MET A 143 19.91 -12.01 -28.23
CA MET A 143 19.46 -12.86 -27.14
C MET A 143 17.94 -13.03 -27.23
N SER A 144 17.47 -14.25 -27.26
CA SER A 144 16.06 -14.56 -27.40
C SER A 144 15.62 -15.64 -26.41
N PRO A 145 14.57 -15.41 -25.63
CA PRO A 145 13.91 -14.09 -25.46
C PRO A 145 14.80 -13.10 -24.71
N PRO A 146 14.70 -11.79 -24.98
CA PRO A 146 15.46 -10.80 -24.24
C PRO A 146 14.95 -10.73 -22.80
N ALA A 147 15.83 -10.82 -21.81
CA ALA A 147 15.49 -10.75 -20.39
C ALA A 147 16.53 -9.91 -19.63
N ALA A 148 16.82 -8.73 -20.18
CA ALA A 148 17.75 -7.79 -19.57
C ALA A 148 17.23 -7.34 -18.20
N THR A 149 17.99 -7.60 -17.14
CA THR A 149 17.65 -7.28 -15.75
C THR A 149 18.48 -6.15 -15.18
N MET A 150 19.62 -5.85 -15.82
CA MET A 150 20.51 -4.79 -15.37
C MET A 150 21.28 -4.20 -16.56
N VAL A 151 21.42 -2.88 -16.56
CA VAL A 151 22.35 -2.15 -17.41
C VAL A 151 23.21 -1.25 -16.54
N LYS A 152 24.54 -1.36 -16.67
CA LYS A 152 25.48 -0.48 -15.99
C LYS A 152 26.41 0.19 -17.01
N ILE A 153 26.33 1.51 -17.11
CA ILE A 153 27.18 2.33 -17.98
C ILE A 153 28.53 2.53 -17.30
N LYS A 154 29.62 2.38 -18.04
CA LYS A 154 30.97 2.62 -17.57
C LYS A 154 31.37 4.08 -17.78
N GLU A 155 32.19 4.64 -16.87
CA GLU A 155 32.71 5.99 -16.97
C GLU A 155 33.58 6.21 -18.23
N GLN A 156 34.32 5.18 -18.65
CA GLN A 156 35.19 5.22 -19.84
C GLN A 156 34.47 4.80 -21.16
N GLY A 157 33.15 4.75 -21.15
CA GLY A 157 32.35 4.28 -22.27
C GLY A 157 32.08 2.78 -22.25
N GLY A 158 31.06 2.36 -22.99
CA GLY A 158 30.53 1.01 -22.97
C GLY A 158 29.59 0.73 -21.79
N PHE A 159 29.05 -0.48 -21.72
CA PHE A 159 28.13 -0.89 -20.69
C PHE A 159 28.26 -2.38 -20.35
N TYR A 160 27.78 -2.75 -19.17
CA TYR A 160 27.49 -4.13 -18.80
C TYR A 160 25.99 -4.38 -18.93
N LEU A 161 25.60 -5.49 -19.50
CA LEU A 161 24.23 -5.97 -19.56
C LEU A 161 24.14 -7.27 -18.75
N GLY A 162 23.25 -7.31 -17.78
CA GLY A 162 22.87 -8.54 -17.10
C GLY A 162 21.58 -9.06 -17.71
N ASP A 163 21.54 -10.37 -18.03
CA ASP A 163 20.38 -11.04 -18.57
C ASP A 163 20.01 -12.23 -17.69
N ALA A 164 18.71 -12.42 -17.41
CA ALA A 164 18.24 -13.48 -16.52
C ALA A 164 18.31 -14.88 -17.14
N ASN A 165 18.58 -14.99 -18.44
CA ASN A 165 18.70 -16.26 -19.15
C ASN A 165 20.15 -16.78 -19.26
N GLN A 166 21.12 -16.13 -18.56
CA GLN A 166 22.55 -16.50 -18.57
C GLN A 166 23.11 -16.72 -17.18
#